data_8b60f43bbfcb474c7481be7d9483323d
#
_entry.id   8b60f43bbfcb474c7481be7d9483323d
#
_cell.length_a   1.000
_cell.length_b   1.000
_cell.length_c   1.000
_cell.angle_alpha   90.00
_cell.angle_beta   90.00
_cell.angle_gamma   90.00
#
_symmetry.space_group_name_H-M   'P 1'
#
loop_
_entity.id
_entity.type
_entity.pdbx_description
1 polymer ?
#
loop_
_entity_poly.entity_id
_entity_poly.type
_entity_poly.pdbx_seq_one_letter_code
_entity_poly.pdbx_strand_id
1 'polypeptide(L)'
;DLGSMESELAAIVGRIAGVPGVQDVAMTSNAVLLPQLAAPLRAAGLTRVNIHVDTFHPERLKKIMRFGSLEEIEAGIAAAEAAGLTPIKINVVVTRDYNDMDVADVARRAVERGWQARFIELMPLGGGDTARVALTQFVPSRETRARIEAELGPLEALPNASPADESRNFRAAAGAGTIGFISPVSEPYCGSCNRMRLTADGKFHLCLLNDDELDVKAALRSGGGVAA
;
A
#
# COMPACT_ATOMS: atom_id res chain seq x y z
N ASP A 1 10.33 12.17 -20.84
CA ASP A 1 10.55 13.46 -20.19
C ASP A 1 9.80 13.50 -18.85
N LEU A 2 10.55 13.64 -17.74
CA LEU A 2 9.97 13.64 -16.38
C LEU A 2 8.92 14.75 -16.21
N GLY A 3 9.14 15.93 -16.78
CA GLY A 3 8.22 17.06 -16.67
C GLY A 3 6.85 16.84 -17.35
N SER A 4 6.79 16.05 -18.42
CA SER A 4 5.52 15.67 -19.04
C SER A 4 4.75 14.67 -18.18
N MET A 5 5.43 13.69 -17.60
CA MET A 5 4.83 12.73 -16.66
C MET A 5 4.28 13.41 -15.38
N GLU A 6 5.01 14.39 -14.84
CA GLU A 6 4.59 15.16 -13.67
C GLU A 6 3.27 15.89 -13.92
N SER A 7 3.18 16.60 -15.06
CA SER A 7 1.98 17.35 -15.43
C SER A 7 0.79 16.43 -15.72
N GLU A 8 1.03 15.30 -16.37
CA GLU A 8 -0.02 14.31 -16.67
C GLU A 8 -0.55 13.64 -15.40
N LEU A 9 0.33 13.25 -14.46
CA LEU A 9 -0.08 12.61 -13.21
C LEU A 9 -0.90 13.57 -12.33
N ALA A 10 -0.47 14.84 -12.22
CA ALA A 10 -1.23 15.85 -11.49
C ALA A 10 -2.58 16.13 -12.15
N ALA A 11 -2.66 16.16 -13.49
CA ALA A 11 -3.91 16.31 -14.22
C ALA A 11 -4.87 15.13 -13.98
N ILE A 12 -4.37 13.90 -13.96
CA ILE A 12 -5.18 12.70 -13.64
C ILE A 12 -5.73 12.79 -12.23
N VAL A 13 -4.88 13.10 -11.23
CA VAL A 13 -5.30 13.28 -9.84
C VAL A 13 -6.36 14.35 -9.73
N GLY A 14 -6.18 15.51 -10.39
CA GLY A 14 -7.14 16.60 -10.36
C GLY A 14 -8.50 16.23 -10.97
N ARG A 15 -8.50 15.46 -12.05
CA ARG A 15 -9.75 14.96 -12.66
C ARG A 15 -10.49 13.99 -11.75
N ILE A 16 -9.76 13.08 -11.07
CA ILE A 16 -10.36 12.13 -10.12
C ILE A 16 -10.91 12.88 -8.90
N ALA A 17 -10.11 13.77 -8.30
CA ALA A 17 -10.52 14.56 -7.15
C ALA A 17 -11.71 15.48 -7.43
N GLY A 18 -11.86 15.94 -8.68
CA GLY A 18 -12.99 16.76 -9.13
C GLY A 18 -14.29 15.99 -9.37
N VAL A 19 -14.31 14.67 -9.29
CA VAL A 19 -15.53 13.87 -9.45
C VAL A 19 -16.44 14.06 -8.23
N PRO A 20 -17.72 14.44 -8.41
CA PRO A 20 -18.64 14.59 -7.29
C PRO A 20 -18.75 13.32 -6.44
N GLY A 21 -18.58 13.45 -5.13
CA GLY A 21 -18.65 12.34 -4.18
C GLY A 21 -17.29 11.67 -3.86
N VAL A 22 -16.23 11.97 -4.60
CA VAL A 22 -14.87 11.53 -4.23
C VAL A 22 -14.37 12.38 -3.07
N GLN A 23 -14.08 11.73 -1.95
CA GLN A 23 -13.63 12.38 -0.70
C GLN A 23 -12.15 12.12 -0.40
N ASP A 24 -11.59 11.04 -0.91
CA ASP A 24 -10.22 10.62 -0.63
C ASP A 24 -9.56 10.08 -1.90
N VAL A 25 -8.44 10.68 -2.26
CA VAL A 25 -7.60 10.23 -3.38
C VAL A 25 -6.24 9.85 -2.83
N ALA A 26 -5.91 8.58 -2.92
CA ALA A 26 -4.65 8.04 -2.45
C ALA A 26 -3.80 7.49 -3.60
N MET A 27 -2.49 7.58 -3.47
CA MET A 27 -1.55 7.00 -4.42
C MET A 27 -0.60 6.05 -3.71
N THR A 28 -0.18 4.98 -4.39
CA THR A 28 0.92 4.13 -3.95
C THR A 28 2.18 4.48 -4.73
N SER A 29 3.31 4.64 -4.05
CA SER A 29 4.59 5.04 -4.61
C SER A 29 5.74 4.33 -3.90
N ASN A 30 6.90 4.24 -4.57
CA ASN A 30 8.17 3.88 -3.94
C ASN A 30 8.91 5.08 -3.32
N ALA A 31 8.29 6.24 -3.31
CA ALA A 31 8.74 7.52 -2.78
C ALA A 31 9.85 8.25 -3.55
N VAL A 32 10.62 7.59 -4.42
CA VAL A 32 11.83 8.15 -5.08
C VAL A 32 11.55 9.50 -5.78
N LEU A 33 10.40 9.66 -6.41
CA LEU A 33 10.03 10.89 -7.12
C LEU A 33 9.19 11.87 -6.29
N LEU A 34 8.83 11.52 -5.05
CA LEU A 34 8.02 12.40 -4.21
C LEU A 34 8.68 13.75 -3.85
N PRO A 35 10.03 13.89 -3.77
CA PRO A 35 10.61 15.22 -3.58
C PRO A 35 10.16 16.25 -4.62
N GLN A 36 9.91 15.82 -5.85
CA GLN A 36 9.44 16.70 -6.94
C GLN A 36 7.91 16.71 -7.06
N LEU A 37 7.25 15.57 -6.77
CA LEU A 37 5.83 15.36 -7.06
C LEU A 37 4.88 15.67 -5.90
N ALA A 38 5.34 15.63 -4.64
CA ALA A 38 4.43 15.70 -3.49
C ALA A 38 3.61 16.99 -3.47
N ALA A 39 4.23 18.14 -3.64
CA ALA A 39 3.53 19.43 -3.62
C ALA A 39 2.57 19.61 -4.81
N PRO A 40 2.96 19.36 -6.08
CA PRO A 40 2.04 19.40 -7.22
C PRO A 40 0.85 18.44 -7.08
N LEU A 41 1.08 17.21 -6.59
CA LEU A 41 0.02 16.24 -6.40
C LEU A 41 -0.94 16.63 -5.28
N ARG A 42 -0.41 17.20 -4.19
CA ARG A 42 -1.25 17.76 -3.13
C ARG A 42 -2.13 18.89 -3.63
N ALA A 43 -1.57 19.80 -4.41
CA ALA A 43 -2.31 20.90 -5.03
C ALA A 43 -3.40 20.41 -6.00
N ALA A 44 -3.15 19.29 -6.69
CA ALA A 44 -4.12 18.63 -7.57
C ALA A 44 -5.24 17.88 -6.83
N GLY A 45 -5.15 17.70 -5.50
CA GLY A 45 -6.19 17.05 -4.71
C GLY A 45 -5.82 15.67 -4.17
N LEU A 46 -4.55 15.22 -4.30
CA LEU A 46 -4.10 14.02 -3.61
C LEU A 46 -4.16 14.26 -2.10
N THR A 47 -4.77 13.33 -1.36
CA THR A 47 -4.95 13.48 0.10
C THR A 47 -3.87 12.79 0.90
N ARG A 48 -3.39 11.64 0.46
CA ARG A 48 -2.39 10.82 1.16
C ARG A 48 -1.61 9.91 0.23
N VAL A 49 -0.49 9.40 0.72
CA VAL A 49 0.32 8.42 0.00
C VAL A 49 0.49 7.13 0.80
N ASN A 50 0.50 6.02 0.08
CA ASN A 50 0.97 4.73 0.58
C ASN A 50 2.36 4.51 -0.01
N ILE A 51 3.36 4.31 0.82
CA ILE A 51 4.74 4.15 0.38
C ILE A 51 5.12 2.68 0.54
N HIS A 52 5.61 2.08 -0.54
CA HIS A 52 6.10 0.71 -0.52
C HIS A 52 7.57 0.71 -0.14
N VAL A 53 7.88 0.16 1.03
CA VAL A 53 9.23 -0.02 1.55
C VAL A 53 9.29 -1.33 2.31
N ASP A 54 9.94 -2.34 1.75
CA ASP A 54 10.01 -3.67 2.36
C ASP A 54 11.02 -3.77 3.50
N THR A 55 12.02 -2.89 3.53
CA THR A 55 13.01 -2.80 4.60
C THR A 55 13.69 -1.43 4.58
N PHE A 56 14.11 -0.95 5.75
CA PHE A 56 15.00 0.21 5.88
C PHE A 56 16.47 -0.18 6.01
N HIS A 57 16.83 -1.42 5.69
CA HIS A 57 18.20 -1.89 5.67
C HIS A 57 18.80 -1.71 4.27
N PRO A 58 19.82 -0.82 4.07
CA PRO A 58 20.29 -0.42 2.74
C PRO A 58 20.71 -1.60 1.85
N GLU A 59 21.47 -2.56 2.42
CA GLU A 59 21.98 -3.69 1.66
C GLU A 59 20.89 -4.69 1.24
N ARG A 60 19.82 -4.84 2.02
CA ARG A 60 18.67 -5.66 1.63
C ARG A 60 17.78 -4.94 0.65
N LEU A 61 17.57 -3.64 0.86
CA LEU A 61 16.80 -2.81 -0.05
C LEU A 61 17.37 -2.86 -1.48
N LYS A 62 18.68 -2.73 -1.64
CA LYS A 62 19.37 -2.83 -2.95
C LYS A 62 19.15 -4.15 -3.69
N LYS A 63 18.85 -5.24 -3.00
CA LYS A 63 18.62 -6.56 -3.63
C LYS A 63 17.29 -6.63 -4.38
N ILE A 64 16.29 -5.83 -3.97
CA ILE A 64 14.95 -5.83 -4.59
C ILE A 64 14.72 -4.57 -5.41
N MET A 65 15.15 -3.42 -4.93
CA MET A 65 14.95 -2.18 -5.67
C MET A 65 15.88 -2.13 -6.88
N ARG A 66 15.26 -2.06 -8.06
CA ARG A 66 15.99 -1.83 -9.31
C ARG A 66 16.48 -0.39 -9.43
N PHE A 67 15.79 0.56 -8.84
CA PHE A 67 16.04 2.00 -8.91
C PHE A 67 15.77 2.66 -7.57
N GLY A 68 16.63 3.59 -7.20
CA GLY A 68 16.52 4.36 -5.97
C GLY A 68 17.42 3.84 -4.85
N SER A 69 17.55 4.65 -3.82
CA SER A 69 18.31 4.38 -2.60
C SER A 69 17.45 4.64 -1.37
N LEU A 70 17.93 4.21 -0.21
CA LEU A 70 17.24 4.49 1.05
C LEU A 70 17.14 6.00 1.30
N GLU A 71 18.18 6.75 0.97
CA GLU A 71 18.23 8.21 1.13
C GLU A 71 17.16 8.90 0.27
N GLU A 72 16.97 8.44 -0.97
CA GLU A 72 15.93 8.98 -1.87
C GLU A 72 14.52 8.65 -1.36
N ILE A 73 14.31 7.46 -0.80
CA ILE A 73 13.04 7.08 -0.18
C ILE A 73 12.75 7.95 1.04
N GLU A 74 13.73 8.14 1.94
CA GLU A 74 13.58 8.97 3.14
C GLU A 74 13.33 10.44 2.76
N ALA A 75 14.02 10.96 1.74
CA ALA A 75 13.73 12.29 1.19
C ALA A 75 12.31 12.39 0.64
N GLY A 76 11.84 11.35 -0.05
CA GLY A 76 10.47 11.27 -0.57
C GLY A 76 9.41 11.22 0.53
N ILE A 77 9.65 10.49 1.61
CA ILE A 77 8.77 10.47 2.79
C ILE A 77 8.70 11.86 3.41
N ALA A 78 9.86 12.50 3.63
CA ALA A 78 9.91 13.85 4.18
C ALA A 78 9.18 14.88 3.31
N ALA A 79 9.29 14.77 1.98
CA ALA A 79 8.56 15.64 1.05
C ALA A 79 7.05 15.40 1.11
N ALA A 80 6.60 14.16 1.26
CA ALA A 80 5.19 13.84 1.44
C ALA A 80 4.63 14.41 2.76
N GLU A 81 5.37 14.30 3.86
CA GLU A 81 5.03 14.90 5.15
C GLU A 81 4.93 16.42 5.04
N ALA A 82 5.93 17.07 4.44
CA ALA A 82 5.97 18.51 4.24
C ALA A 82 4.81 19.03 3.35
N ALA A 83 4.39 18.24 2.37
CA ALA A 83 3.23 18.55 1.52
C ALA A 83 1.87 18.27 2.20
N GLY A 84 1.85 17.69 3.41
CA GLY A 84 0.63 17.32 4.11
C GLY A 84 -0.11 16.12 3.50
N LEU A 85 0.60 15.21 2.82
CA LEU A 85 0.07 13.95 2.32
C LEU A 85 0.03 12.89 3.44
N THR A 86 -0.71 13.18 4.49
CA THR A 86 -0.78 12.38 5.72
C THR A 86 -2.16 11.74 5.91
N PRO A 87 -2.24 10.64 6.68
CA PRO A 87 -1.14 9.91 7.34
C PRO A 87 -0.25 9.17 6.35
N ILE A 88 1.06 9.14 6.62
CA ILE A 88 2.00 8.31 5.87
C ILE A 88 1.71 6.84 6.18
N LYS A 89 1.51 6.04 5.13
CA LYS A 89 1.31 4.59 5.25
C LYS A 89 2.47 3.87 4.58
N ILE A 90 3.19 3.08 5.34
CA ILE A 90 4.30 2.24 4.86
C ILE A 90 3.75 0.84 4.61
N ASN A 91 3.78 0.38 3.36
CA ASN A 91 3.40 -0.96 2.97
C ASN A 91 4.65 -1.85 2.87
N VAL A 92 4.63 -2.95 3.56
CA VAL A 92 5.70 -3.95 3.62
C VAL A 92 5.14 -5.30 3.20
N VAL A 93 5.61 -5.85 2.10
CA VAL A 93 5.29 -7.24 1.74
C VAL A 93 6.30 -8.14 2.45
N VAL A 94 5.83 -8.90 3.42
CA VAL A 94 6.72 -9.73 4.25
C VAL A 94 7.08 -11.02 3.52
N THR A 95 8.37 -11.22 3.33
CA THR A 95 8.93 -12.34 2.55
C THR A 95 9.98 -13.05 3.38
N ARG A 96 9.84 -14.37 3.53
CA ARG A 96 10.75 -15.22 4.31
C ARG A 96 12.18 -15.14 3.78
N ASP A 97 13.14 -15.12 4.70
CA ASP A 97 14.58 -15.05 4.44
C ASP A 97 15.04 -13.79 3.68
N TYR A 98 14.11 -12.84 3.50
CA TYR A 98 14.42 -11.58 2.83
C TYR A 98 14.28 -10.37 3.76
N ASN A 99 13.07 -10.10 4.28
CA ASN A 99 12.80 -8.96 5.17
C ASN A 99 11.99 -9.35 6.42
N ASP A 100 11.69 -10.61 6.61
CA ASP A 100 10.94 -11.09 7.77
C ASP A 100 11.69 -10.86 9.10
N MET A 101 13.02 -10.70 9.08
CA MET A 101 13.83 -10.27 10.21
C MET A 101 13.79 -8.77 10.50
N ASP A 102 13.34 -7.93 9.55
CA ASP A 102 13.33 -6.47 9.65
C ASP A 102 11.99 -5.88 10.10
N VAL A 103 10.96 -6.71 10.22
CA VAL A 103 9.59 -6.26 10.48
C VAL A 103 9.46 -5.46 11.79
N ALA A 104 10.23 -5.82 12.82
CA ALA A 104 10.23 -5.10 14.08
C ALA A 104 10.91 -3.72 13.96
N ASP A 105 11.98 -3.61 13.16
CA ASP A 105 12.63 -2.31 12.89
C ASP A 105 11.70 -1.36 12.13
N VAL A 106 11.00 -1.86 11.10
CA VAL A 106 10.00 -1.08 10.37
C VAL A 106 8.85 -0.64 11.29
N ALA A 107 8.37 -1.55 12.15
CA ALA A 107 7.31 -1.26 13.11
C ALA A 107 7.75 -0.17 14.10
N ARG A 108 8.96 -0.27 14.65
CA ARG A 108 9.53 0.72 15.59
C ARG A 108 9.61 2.10 14.94
N ARG A 109 10.17 2.20 13.72
CA ARG A 109 10.24 3.47 12.98
C ARG A 109 8.87 4.08 12.74
N ALA A 110 7.88 3.27 12.37
CA ALA A 110 6.51 3.75 12.16
C ALA A 110 5.90 4.30 13.46
N VAL A 111 6.10 3.60 14.59
CA VAL A 111 5.60 4.02 15.90
C VAL A 111 6.26 5.33 16.34
N GLU A 112 7.57 5.47 16.17
CA GLU A 112 8.35 6.67 16.51
C GLU A 112 7.97 7.88 15.65
N ARG A 113 7.72 7.66 14.35
CA ARG A 113 7.42 8.72 13.37
C ARG A 113 5.93 9.06 13.26
N GLY A 114 5.06 8.34 13.95
CA GLY A 114 3.60 8.51 13.83
C GLY A 114 3.02 8.01 12.51
N TRP A 115 3.71 7.09 11.83
CA TRP A 115 3.25 6.47 10.58
C TRP A 115 2.35 5.27 10.85
N GLN A 116 1.70 4.77 9.79
CA GLN A 116 1.06 3.48 9.80
C GLN A 116 1.91 2.47 9.01
N ALA A 117 2.58 1.52 9.69
CA ALA A 117 3.18 0.38 9.02
C ALA A 117 2.10 -0.68 8.74
N ARG A 118 2.01 -1.16 7.50
CA ARG A 118 1.07 -2.22 7.10
C ARG A 118 1.86 -3.40 6.55
N PHE A 119 1.90 -4.48 7.32
CA PHE A 119 2.55 -5.73 6.96
C PHE A 119 1.57 -6.59 6.15
N ILE A 120 1.94 -6.88 4.92
CA ILE A 120 1.10 -7.54 3.92
C ILE A 120 1.67 -8.93 3.69
N GLU A 121 0.83 -9.94 3.76
CA GLU A 121 1.21 -11.29 3.39
C GLU A 121 1.54 -11.39 1.89
N LEU A 122 2.62 -12.09 1.57
CA LEU A 122 2.99 -12.40 0.19
C LEU A 122 1.90 -13.26 -0.45
N MET A 123 1.27 -12.74 -1.49
CA MET A 123 0.20 -13.42 -2.21
C MET A 123 0.75 -14.27 -3.36
N PRO A 124 0.23 -15.48 -3.60
CA PRO A 124 0.67 -16.35 -4.70
C PRO A 124 0.09 -15.90 -6.04
N LEU A 125 0.50 -14.70 -6.50
CA LEU A 125 0.03 -14.09 -7.74
C LEU A 125 0.84 -14.60 -8.95
N GLY A 126 0.26 -14.49 -10.17
CA GLY A 126 0.93 -14.77 -11.44
C GLY A 126 0.94 -16.25 -11.88
N GLY A 127 0.40 -17.16 -11.07
CA GLY A 127 0.32 -18.59 -11.41
C GLY A 127 1.67 -19.33 -11.53
N GLY A 128 1.64 -20.63 -11.80
CA GLY A 128 2.81 -21.44 -12.10
C GLY A 128 3.95 -21.36 -11.07
N ASP A 129 5.17 -21.21 -11.54
CA ASP A 129 6.38 -21.17 -10.70
C ASP A 129 6.43 -19.94 -9.80
N THR A 130 5.90 -18.80 -10.24
CA THR A 130 5.86 -17.56 -9.44
C THR A 130 4.99 -17.74 -8.19
N ALA A 131 3.81 -18.31 -8.35
CA ALA A 131 2.92 -18.62 -7.23
C ALA A 131 3.55 -19.65 -6.28
N ARG A 132 4.25 -20.66 -6.82
CA ARG A 132 4.95 -21.66 -6.00
C ARG A 132 6.07 -21.03 -5.18
N VAL A 133 6.90 -20.17 -5.76
CA VAL A 133 7.94 -19.43 -5.04
C VAL A 133 7.32 -18.55 -3.94
N ALA A 134 6.23 -17.85 -4.24
CA ALA A 134 5.53 -17.05 -3.24
C ALA A 134 5.06 -17.90 -2.04
N LEU A 135 4.56 -19.10 -2.28
CA LEU A 135 4.16 -20.02 -1.20
C LEU A 135 5.33 -20.49 -0.34
N THR A 136 6.52 -20.72 -0.93
CA THR A 136 7.72 -21.12 -0.17
C THR A 136 8.28 -19.99 0.68
N GLN A 137 8.09 -18.74 0.25
CA GLN A 137 8.56 -17.54 0.94
C GLN A 137 7.46 -16.88 1.80
N PHE A 138 6.33 -17.53 1.92
CA PHE A 138 5.19 -17.03 2.68
C PHE A 138 5.50 -16.94 4.19
N VAL A 139 5.11 -15.82 4.80
CA VAL A 139 5.13 -15.58 6.24
C VAL A 139 3.73 -15.21 6.69
N PRO A 140 3.06 -16.02 7.51
CA PRO A 140 1.74 -15.67 8.01
C PRO A 140 1.79 -14.48 8.95
N SER A 141 0.77 -13.64 8.94
CA SER A 141 0.71 -12.42 9.76
C SER A 141 0.88 -12.66 11.25
N ARG A 142 0.45 -13.82 11.77
CA ARG A 142 0.67 -14.20 13.18
C ARG A 142 2.16 -14.30 13.53
N GLU A 143 3.00 -14.78 12.61
CA GLU A 143 4.45 -14.89 12.81
C GLU A 143 5.09 -13.50 12.76
N THR A 144 4.71 -12.67 11.79
CA THR A 144 5.13 -11.27 11.69
C THR A 144 4.78 -10.51 12.97
N ARG A 145 3.54 -10.67 13.46
CA ARG A 145 3.08 -10.04 14.70
C ARG A 145 3.89 -10.50 15.90
N ALA A 146 4.14 -11.80 16.05
CA ALA A 146 4.91 -12.33 17.17
C ALA A 146 6.33 -11.75 17.21
N ARG A 147 6.98 -11.56 16.05
CA ARG A 147 8.31 -10.92 15.96
C ARG A 147 8.27 -9.47 16.39
N ILE A 148 7.24 -8.72 15.99
CA ILE A 148 7.07 -7.32 16.39
C ILE A 148 6.79 -7.23 17.90
N GLU A 149 5.90 -8.07 18.43
CA GLU A 149 5.57 -8.10 19.86
C GLU A 149 6.75 -8.51 20.75
N ALA A 150 7.66 -9.32 20.24
CA ALA A 150 8.89 -9.69 20.97
C ALA A 150 9.80 -8.48 21.24
N GLU A 151 9.80 -7.47 20.36
CA GLU A 151 10.63 -6.27 20.52
C GLU A 151 9.87 -5.05 21.08
N LEU A 152 8.61 -4.85 20.67
CA LEU A 152 7.83 -3.67 21.05
C LEU A 152 6.85 -3.91 22.20
N GLY A 153 6.77 -5.15 22.68
CA GLY A 153 5.76 -5.56 23.65
C GLY A 153 4.40 -5.83 23.02
N PRO A 154 3.40 -6.18 23.85
CA PRO A 154 2.06 -6.54 23.38
C PRO A 154 1.42 -5.43 22.55
N LEU A 155 0.74 -5.81 21.48
CA LEU A 155 -0.01 -4.91 20.61
C LEU A 155 -1.49 -4.88 20.99
N GLU A 156 -2.01 -3.69 21.31
CA GLU A 156 -3.42 -3.46 21.58
C GLU A 156 -4.20 -3.32 20.25
N ALA A 157 -5.28 -4.09 20.09
CA ALA A 157 -6.13 -4.00 18.91
C ALA A 157 -6.89 -2.67 18.87
N LEU A 158 -6.91 -2.05 17.71
CA LEU A 158 -7.71 -0.86 17.43
C LEU A 158 -8.97 -1.24 16.64
N PRO A 159 -10.11 -0.55 16.88
CA PRO A 159 -11.27 -0.74 16.03
C PRO A 159 -10.98 -0.32 14.60
N ASN A 160 -11.47 -1.07 13.62
CA ASN A 160 -11.40 -0.66 12.23
C ASN A 160 -12.33 0.54 12.00
N ALA A 161 -11.88 1.50 11.18
CA ALA A 161 -12.69 2.64 10.79
C ALA A 161 -13.87 2.22 9.89
N SER A 162 -13.71 1.14 9.13
CA SER A 162 -14.74 0.52 8.30
C SER A 162 -14.68 -0.99 8.41
N PRO A 163 -15.82 -1.70 8.33
CA PRO A 163 -15.83 -3.16 8.20
C PRO A 163 -15.09 -3.68 6.97
N ALA A 164 -14.95 -2.84 5.93
CA ALA A 164 -14.25 -3.16 4.69
C ALA A 164 -12.74 -2.88 4.73
N ASP A 165 -12.20 -2.39 5.86
CA ASP A 165 -10.75 -2.22 6.01
C ASP A 165 -10.04 -3.57 5.92
N GLU A 166 -9.06 -3.65 5.01
CA GLU A 166 -8.23 -4.84 4.85
C GLU A 166 -7.21 -5.01 5.96
N SER A 167 -6.84 -3.92 6.62
CA SER A 167 -5.83 -3.88 7.66
C SER A 167 -6.46 -4.05 9.03
N ARG A 168 -6.03 -5.05 9.78
CA ARG A 168 -6.28 -5.11 11.22
C ARG A 168 -5.25 -4.29 11.92
N ASN A 169 -5.66 -3.22 12.59
CA ASN A 169 -4.79 -2.20 13.13
C ASN A 169 -4.58 -2.38 14.62
N PHE A 170 -3.37 -2.07 15.07
CA PHE A 170 -2.92 -2.21 16.45
C PHE A 170 -2.09 -1.00 16.85
N ARG A 171 -1.99 -0.79 18.16
CA ARG A 171 -1.13 0.20 18.78
C ARG A 171 -0.09 -0.49 19.66
N ALA A 172 1.16 -0.03 19.60
CA ALA A 172 2.18 -0.37 20.58
C ALA A 172 1.99 0.49 21.85
N ALA A 173 2.51 0.04 22.99
CA ALA A 173 2.41 0.77 24.26
C ALA A 173 3.06 2.15 24.22
N ALA A 174 4.07 2.35 23.40
CA ALA A 174 4.78 3.63 23.24
C ALA A 174 4.64 4.15 21.78
N GLY A 175 4.58 5.48 21.63
CA GLY A 175 4.58 6.15 20.34
C GLY A 175 3.21 6.46 19.76
N ALA A 176 3.20 7.17 18.62
CA ALA A 176 1.99 7.70 17.99
C ALA A 176 1.55 6.92 16.74
N GLY A 177 2.43 6.09 16.18
CA GLY A 177 2.14 5.33 14.96
C GLY A 177 1.28 4.09 15.21
N THR A 178 0.82 3.49 14.13
CA THR A 178 0.01 2.28 14.16
C THR A 178 0.64 1.15 13.35
N ILE A 179 0.31 -0.09 13.74
CA ILE A 179 0.80 -1.30 13.10
C ILE A 179 -0.42 -2.04 12.55
N GLY A 180 -0.43 -2.28 11.25
CA GLY A 180 -1.52 -2.98 10.57
C GLY A 180 -1.05 -4.29 9.96
N PHE A 181 -1.95 -5.28 9.92
CA PHE A 181 -1.72 -6.55 9.24
C PHE A 181 -2.78 -6.76 8.17
N ILE A 182 -2.35 -7.04 6.94
CA ILE A 182 -3.20 -7.38 5.81
C ILE A 182 -2.95 -8.84 5.47
N SER A 183 -3.89 -9.70 5.82
CA SER A 183 -3.73 -11.16 5.85
C SER A 183 -4.67 -11.86 4.84
N PRO A 184 -4.52 -11.62 3.52
CA PRO A 184 -5.44 -12.17 2.53
C PRO A 184 -5.33 -13.69 2.37
N VAL A 185 -4.23 -14.29 2.82
CA VAL A 185 -3.94 -15.72 2.67
C VAL A 185 -4.26 -16.49 3.95
N SER A 186 -3.71 -16.07 5.10
CA SER A 186 -3.91 -16.81 6.37
C SER A 186 -5.23 -16.48 7.08
N GLU A 187 -5.77 -15.27 6.88
CA GLU A 187 -6.99 -14.79 7.54
C GLU A 187 -7.84 -13.98 6.54
N PRO A 188 -8.41 -14.62 5.49
CA PRO A 188 -9.10 -13.93 4.42
C PRO A 188 -10.33 -13.18 4.93
N TYR A 189 -10.54 -11.96 4.39
CA TYR A 189 -11.63 -11.04 4.75
C TYR A 189 -12.63 -10.84 3.59
N CYS A 190 -12.83 -11.86 2.76
CA CYS A 190 -13.66 -11.81 1.54
C CYS A 190 -15.08 -11.32 1.81
N GLY A 191 -15.68 -11.72 2.93
CA GLY A 191 -17.07 -11.36 3.26
C GLY A 191 -17.34 -9.87 3.50
N SER A 192 -16.31 -9.07 3.76
CA SER A 192 -16.40 -7.62 3.93
C SER A 192 -15.65 -6.83 2.86
N CYS A 193 -15.08 -7.52 1.86
CA CYS A 193 -14.27 -6.88 0.81
C CYS A 193 -15.15 -6.13 -0.19
N ASN A 194 -14.87 -4.85 -0.39
CA ASN A 194 -15.55 -3.99 -1.37
C ASN A 194 -14.58 -3.42 -2.43
N ARG A 195 -13.44 -4.07 -2.66
CA ARG A 195 -12.41 -3.58 -3.57
C ARG A 195 -12.62 -4.08 -4.98
N MET A 196 -12.45 -3.18 -5.92
CA MET A 196 -12.37 -3.44 -7.35
C MET A 196 -11.15 -2.73 -7.92
N ARG A 197 -10.62 -3.23 -9.03
CA ARG A 197 -9.55 -2.58 -9.79
C ARG A 197 -10.01 -2.39 -11.22
N LEU A 198 -9.88 -1.16 -11.72
CA LEU A 198 -10.07 -0.89 -13.13
C LEU A 198 -8.72 -1.14 -13.84
N THR A 199 -8.72 -2.07 -14.77
CA THR A 199 -7.55 -2.38 -15.60
C THR A 199 -7.39 -1.36 -16.75
N ALA A 200 -6.20 -1.27 -17.34
CA ALA A 200 -5.93 -0.34 -18.44
C ALA A 200 -6.75 -0.64 -19.70
N ASP A 201 -7.16 -1.89 -19.91
CA ASP A 201 -8.03 -2.31 -21.01
C ASP A 201 -9.53 -2.10 -20.72
N GLY A 202 -9.90 -1.62 -19.54
CA GLY A 202 -11.24 -1.18 -19.18
C GLY A 202 -12.13 -2.26 -18.61
N LYS A 203 -11.56 -3.18 -17.83
CA LYS A 203 -12.28 -4.19 -17.08
C LYS A 203 -12.18 -3.95 -15.57
N PHE A 204 -13.21 -4.33 -14.83
CA PHE A 204 -13.09 -4.49 -13.38
C PHE A 204 -12.56 -5.87 -13.05
N HIS A 205 -11.42 -5.91 -12.39
CA HIS A 205 -10.87 -7.09 -11.75
C HIS A 205 -11.34 -7.12 -10.29
N LEU A 206 -12.17 -8.11 -9.95
CA LEU A 206 -12.89 -8.14 -8.67
C LEU A 206 -12.03 -8.64 -7.52
N CYS A 207 -11.09 -9.57 -7.79
CA CYS A 207 -10.20 -10.13 -6.78
C CYS A 207 -8.81 -10.37 -7.37
N LEU A 208 -7.73 -10.13 -6.60
CA LEU A 208 -6.36 -10.43 -7.05
C LEU A 208 -6.04 -11.93 -7.07
N LEU A 209 -6.78 -12.73 -6.30
CA LEU A 209 -6.53 -14.16 -6.13
C LEU A 209 -7.40 -15.05 -7.05
N ASN A 210 -8.23 -14.44 -7.90
CA ASN A 210 -8.98 -15.14 -8.92
C ASN A 210 -9.02 -14.30 -10.22
N ASP A 211 -9.47 -14.92 -11.31
CA ASP A 211 -9.49 -14.31 -12.65
C ASP A 211 -10.87 -13.71 -13.03
N ASP A 212 -11.70 -13.37 -12.03
CA ASP A 212 -13.02 -12.80 -12.27
C ASP A 212 -12.90 -11.35 -12.77
N GLU A 213 -13.32 -11.12 -14.01
CA GLU A 213 -13.32 -9.82 -14.68
C GLU A 213 -14.72 -9.45 -15.19
N LEU A 214 -15.04 -8.16 -15.13
CA LEU A 214 -16.25 -7.56 -15.72
C LEU A 214 -15.84 -6.49 -16.74
N ASP A 215 -16.23 -6.65 -18.02
CA ASP A 215 -15.91 -5.69 -19.07
C ASP A 215 -16.82 -4.46 -19.00
N VAL A 216 -16.33 -3.41 -18.34
CA VAL A 216 -17.03 -2.12 -18.18
C VAL A 216 -16.95 -1.29 -19.45
N LYS A 217 -15.85 -1.40 -20.19
CA LYS A 217 -15.64 -0.65 -21.42
C LYS A 217 -16.64 -1.05 -22.49
N ALA A 218 -16.92 -2.35 -22.63
CA ALA A 218 -17.92 -2.85 -23.54
C ALA A 218 -19.32 -2.31 -23.19
N ALA A 219 -19.70 -2.35 -21.91
CA ALA A 219 -20.97 -1.82 -21.44
C ALA A 219 -21.14 -0.33 -21.72
N LEU A 220 -20.12 0.49 -21.45
CA LEU A 220 -20.13 1.93 -21.70
C LEU A 220 -20.20 2.30 -23.19
N ARG A 221 -19.58 1.48 -24.06
CA ARG A 221 -19.51 1.73 -25.52
C ARG A 221 -20.70 1.17 -26.30
N SER A 222 -21.45 0.23 -25.74
CA SER A 222 -22.67 -0.32 -26.37
C SER A 222 -23.88 0.60 -26.30
N GLY A 223 -23.74 1.81 -25.75
CA GLY A 223 -24.83 2.79 -25.63
C GLY A 223 -25.78 2.52 -24.45
N GLY A 224 -25.48 1.53 -23.61
CA GLY A 224 -26.12 1.39 -22.30
C GLY A 224 -25.72 2.59 -21.43
N GLY A 225 -26.67 3.45 -21.11
CA GLY A 225 -26.44 4.55 -20.18
C GLY A 225 -26.09 4.05 -18.78
N VAL A 226 -25.72 4.99 -17.88
CA VAL A 226 -25.37 4.71 -16.46
C VAL A 226 -26.48 3.95 -15.68
N ALA A 227 -27.63 3.72 -16.28
CA ALA A 227 -28.77 3.00 -15.71
C ALA A 227 -28.91 1.54 -16.21
N ALA A 228 -27.94 1.00 -16.95
CA ALA A 228 -27.95 -0.39 -17.40
C ALA A 228 -27.13 -1.30 -16.50
#